data_1fbf89a1d5febdfeb14a1e0c510dc7a3
#
_entry.id   1fbf89a1d5febdfeb14a1e0c510dc7a3
#
_cell.length_a   1.000
_cell.length_b   1.000
_cell.length_c   1.000
_cell.angle_alpha   90.00
_cell.angle_beta   90.00
_cell.angle_gamma   90.00
#
_symmetry.space_group_name_H-M   'P 1'
#
loop_
_entity.id
_entity.type
_entity.pdbx_description
1 polymer ?
#
loop_
_entity_poly.entity_id
_entity_poly.type
_entity_poly.pdbx_seq_one_letter_code
_entity_poly.pdbx_strand_id
1 'polypeptide(L)'
;TVMPLKPSLVMSHLACADDPDHPMNRQQLDLFKSMTDGLGLKRSLAATGGLLLGPEYHFDITRPGIGLYGGSLFCESSHVVHLSLPVIQIRNVQAGETVGYGNSWTAQGSSRIATVAAGYGDGLIRTISNHGKLWVDKTPCLIAGRVSMDMIGVDITHLDHDPQELDILSPYQTID
;
A
#
# COMPACT_ATOMS: atom_id res chain seq x y z
N THR A 1 5.50 -24.83 -27.11
CA THR A 1 6.77 -24.50 -27.79
C THR A 1 6.73 -23.05 -28.24
N VAL A 2 7.55 -22.17 -27.64
CA VAL A 2 7.59 -20.72 -27.95
C VAL A 2 8.76 -20.30 -28.84
N MET A 3 9.60 -21.24 -29.21
CA MET A 3 10.83 -20.98 -30.01
C MET A 3 10.59 -20.32 -31.39
N PRO A 4 9.48 -20.55 -32.10
CA PRO A 4 9.18 -19.81 -33.33
C PRO A 4 9.05 -18.31 -33.14
N LEU A 5 8.75 -17.84 -31.93
CA LEU A 5 8.57 -16.42 -31.60
C LEU A 5 9.90 -15.67 -31.35
N LYS A 6 11.06 -16.36 -31.37
CA LYS A 6 12.39 -15.81 -31.07
C LYS A 6 12.41 -14.95 -29.81
N PRO A 7 12.06 -15.49 -28.64
CA PRO A 7 12.03 -14.73 -27.40
C PRO A 7 13.44 -14.21 -27.06
N SER A 8 13.54 -13.02 -26.48
CA SER A 8 14.78 -12.43 -25.99
C SER A 8 15.02 -12.70 -24.49
N LEU A 9 13.98 -13.12 -23.79
CA LEU A 9 13.99 -13.35 -22.35
C LEU A 9 13.02 -14.49 -22.00
N VAL A 10 13.45 -15.37 -21.09
CA VAL A 10 12.58 -16.32 -20.40
C VAL A 10 12.35 -15.83 -18.99
N MET A 11 11.09 -15.74 -18.57
CA MET A 11 10.70 -15.18 -17.29
C MET A 11 9.72 -16.10 -16.55
N SER A 12 9.89 -16.20 -15.23
CA SER A 12 8.93 -16.80 -14.32
C SER A 12 8.77 -15.90 -13.08
N HIS A 13 7.98 -16.34 -12.12
CA HIS A 13 7.73 -15.62 -10.88
C HIS A 13 7.61 -16.58 -9.71
N LEU A 14 8.17 -16.22 -8.56
CA LEU A 14 8.09 -17.02 -7.34
C LEU A 14 6.74 -16.79 -6.65
N ALA A 15 6.10 -17.86 -6.24
CA ALA A 15 4.77 -17.80 -5.63
C ALA A 15 4.81 -17.50 -4.12
N CYS A 16 5.93 -17.77 -3.45
CA CYS A 16 6.06 -17.73 -2.00
C CYS A 16 7.33 -17.01 -1.54
N ALA A 17 7.84 -16.04 -2.31
CA ALA A 17 9.10 -15.36 -2.02
C ALA A 17 9.03 -14.38 -0.82
N ASP A 18 7.84 -14.08 -0.34
CA ASP A 18 7.54 -13.35 0.89
C ASP A 18 7.71 -14.19 2.17
N ASP A 19 7.77 -15.52 2.02
CA ASP A 19 8.17 -16.47 3.07
C ASP A 19 9.50 -17.14 2.66
N PRO A 20 10.65 -16.66 3.17
CA PRO A 20 11.97 -17.16 2.75
C PRO A 20 12.19 -18.66 2.94
N ASP A 21 11.58 -19.25 3.95
CA ASP A 21 11.74 -20.65 4.31
C ASP A 21 10.77 -21.57 3.56
N HIS A 22 9.86 -21.02 2.76
CA HIS A 22 8.86 -21.81 2.05
C HIS A 22 9.51 -22.74 1.01
N PRO A 23 9.27 -24.06 1.04
CA PRO A 23 9.95 -25.04 0.17
C PRO A 23 9.66 -24.83 -1.31
N MET A 24 8.56 -24.20 -1.66
CA MET A 24 8.19 -23.86 -3.05
C MET A 24 9.25 -22.98 -3.72
N ASN A 25 9.93 -22.11 -2.97
CA ASN A 25 10.97 -21.24 -3.52
C ASN A 25 12.08 -22.08 -4.19
N ARG A 26 12.57 -23.07 -3.48
CA ARG A 26 13.60 -23.98 -3.99
C ARG A 26 13.08 -24.84 -5.14
N GLN A 27 11.89 -25.38 -5.03
CA GLN A 27 11.25 -26.18 -6.08
C GLN A 27 11.11 -25.40 -7.38
N GLN A 28 10.63 -24.14 -7.30
CA GLN A 28 10.49 -23.28 -8.49
C GLN A 28 11.85 -22.90 -9.08
N LEU A 29 12.87 -22.65 -8.25
CA LEU A 29 14.23 -22.39 -8.73
C LEU A 29 14.77 -23.57 -9.54
N ASP A 30 14.69 -24.78 -8.98
CA ASP A 30 15.22 -25.99 -9.61
C ASP A 30 14.46 -26.33 -10.90
N LEU A 31 13.15 -26.17 -10.89
CA LEU A 31 12.32 -26.34 -12.09
C LEU A 31 12.66 -25.29 -13.15
N PHE A 32 12.80 -24.03 -12.78
CA PHE A 32 13.15 -22.97 -13.72
C PHE A 32 14.52 -23.20 -14.36
N LYS A 33 15.51 -23.63 -13.57
CA LYS A 33 16.82 -24.03 -14.09
C LYS A 33 16.69 -25.18 -15.10
N SER A 34 16.00 -26.26 -14.71
CA SER A 34 15.86 -27.45 -15.59
C SER A 34 15.18 -27.14 -16.93
N MET A 35 14.25 -26.16 -16.94
CA MET A 35 13.54 -25.75 -18.15
C MET A 35 14.30 -24.76 -19.02
N THR A 36 15.25 -24.02 -18.45
CA THR A 36 15.88 -22.88 -19.14
C THR A 36 17.38 -23.01 -19.34
N ASP A 37 18.05 -23.94 -18.65
CA ASP A 37 19.48 -24.22 -18.87
C ASP A 37 19.71 -24.68 -20.29
N GLY A 38 20.74 -24.12 -20.92
CA GLY A 38 21.13 -24.46 -22.31
C GLY A 38 20.30 -23.77 -23.41
N LEU A 39 19.29 -22.96 -23.09
CA LEU A 39 18.50 -22.24 -24.10
C LEU A 39 19.25 -21.06 -24.74
N GLY A 40 20.33 -20.57 -24.12
CA GLY A 40 21.08 -19.40 -24.60
C GLY A 40 20.29 -18.08 -24.54
N LEU A 41 19.23 -18.03 -23.73
CA LEU A 41 18.38 -16.87 -23.54
C LEU A 41 18.64 -16.22 -22.19
N LYS A 42 18.44 -14.91 -22.08
CA LYS A 42 18.41 -14.24 -20.78
C LYS A 42 17.27 -14.77 -19.93
N ARG A 43 17.47 -14.78 -18.62
CA ARG A 43 16.53 -15.37 -17.64
C ARG A 43 16.20 -14.37 -16.54
N SER A 44 14.97 -14.43 -16.04
CA SER A 44 14.52 -13.61 -14.94
C SER A 44 13.52 -14.37 -14.07
N LEU A 45 13.82 -14.53 -12.78
CA LEU A 45 12.95 -15.21 -11.82
C LEU A 45 12.52 -14.27 -10.67
N ALA A 46 13.47 -13.53 -10.10
CA ALA A 46 13.27 -12.74 -8.90
C ALA A 46 12.52 -11.42 -9.15
N ALA A 47 11.44 -11.20 -8.41
CA ALA A 47 10.88 -9.90 -8.06
C ALA A 47 11.47 -9.44 -6.71
N THR A 48 10.86 -8.50 -5.97
CA THR A 48 11.40 -7.98 -4.70
C THR A 48 11.72 -9.10 -3.71
N GLY A 49 10.75 -9.96 -3.37
CA GLY A 49 10.97 -11.08 -2.44
C GLY A 49 12.07 -12.01 -2.92
N GLY A 50 12.08 -12.38 -4.20
CA GLY A 50 13.10 -13.24 -4.77
C GLY A 50 14.53 -12.68 -4.75
N LEU A 51 14.68 -11.35 -4.73
CA LEU A 51 15.98 -10.70 -4.53
C LEU A 51 16.57 -11.01 -3.14
N LEU A 52 15.70 -11.08 -2.14
CA LEU A 52 16.09 -11.31 -0.74
C LEU A 52 16.44 -12.77 -0.45
N LEU A 53 15.98 -13.71 -1.29
CA LEU A 53 16.28 -15.14 -1.11
C LEU A 53 17.73 -15.49 -1.43
N GLY A 54 18.44 -14.68 -2.21
CA GLY A 54 19.85 -14.87 -2.53
C GLY A 54 20.17 -14.81 -4.02
N PRO A 55 21.48 -14.73 -4.35
CA PRO A 55 21.94 -14.46 -5.71
C PRO A 55 21.59 -15.60 -6.71
N GLU A 56 21.35 -16.82 -6.25
CA GLU A 56 20.96 -17.94 -7.11
C GLU A 56 19.59 -17.76 -7.78
N TYR A 57 18.74 -16.86 -7.24
CA TYR A 57 17.43 -16.51 -7.80
C TYR A 57 17.49 -15.35 -8.80
N HIS A 58 18.59 -14.58 -8.86
CA HIS A 58 18.68 -13.34 -9.63
C HIS A 58 18.71 -13.57 -11.14
N PHE A 59 19.49 -14.57 -11.60
CA PHE A 59 19.77 -14.80 -13.01
C PHE A 59 20.31 -13.54 -13.71
N ASP A 60 19.89 -13.28 -14.96
CA ASP A 60 20.41 -12.15 -15.75
C ASP A 60 19.69 -10.83 -15.45
N ILE A 61 18.42 -10.90 -15.03
CA ILE A 61 17.57 -9.71 -14.80
C ILE A 61 16.71 -9.93 -13.56
N THR A 62 16.72 -8.99 -12.64
CA THR A 62 15.80 -8.91 -11.51
C THR A 62 14.72 -7.86 -11.77
N ARG A 63 13.58 -8.02 -11.12
CA ARG A 63 12.41 -7.14 -11.30
C ARG A 63 11.90 -6.61 -9.96
N PRO A 64 12.69 -5.80 -9.23
CA PRO A 64 12.20 -5.19 -8.01
C PRO A 64 10.97 -4.32 -8.32
N GLY A 65 9.94 -4.44 -7.51
CA GLY A 65 8.71 -3.67 -7.61
C GLY A 65 8.45 -2.95 -6.29
N ILE A 66 7.67 -3.57 -5.41
CA ILE A 66 7.25 -2.98 -4.12
C ILE A 66 8.44 -2.52 -3.26
N GLY A 67 9.59 -3.18 -3.31
CA GLY A 67 10.79 -2.77 -2.59
C GLY A 67 11.36 -1.42 -3.03
N LEU A 68 11.12 -0.97 -4.27
CA LEU A 68 11.53 0.35 -4.74
C LEU A 68 10.69 1.49 -4.15
N TYR A 69 9.51 1.15 -3.63
CA TYR A 69 8.57 2.09 -3.03
C TYR A 69 8.58 2.03 -1.50
N GLY A 70 9.49 1.27 -0.91
CA GLY A 70 9.59 1.16 0.54
C GLY A 70 8.65 0.15 1.18
N GLY A 71 8.18 -0.86 0.42
CA GLY A 71 7.30 -1.91 0.93
C GLY A 71 7.97 -2.83 1.95
N SER A 72 7.19 -3.41 2.86
CA SER A 72 7.63 -4.08 4.10
C SER A 72 8.48 -5.33 3.90
N LEU A 73 8.43 -5.98 2.74
CA LEU A 73 9.30 -7.12 2.43
C LEU A 73 10.80 -6.79 2.48
N PHE A 74 11.13 -5.51 2.40
CA PHE A 74 12.50 -5.04 2.43
C PHE A 74 12.70 -4.14 3.65
N CYS A 75 13.01 -4.72 4.81
CA CYS A 75 13.10 -4.03 6.10
C CYS A 75 14.13 -2.87 6.15
N GLU A 76 15.11 -2.87 5.25
CA GLU A 76 16.10 -1.79 5.10
C GLU A 76 15.65 -0.72 4.08
N SER A 77 14.50 -0.88 3.42
CA SER A 77 14.01 0.08 2.47
C SER A 77 13.54 1.36 3.17
N SER A 78 13.80 2.49 2.52
CA SER A 78 13.27 3.77 2.97
C SER A 78 11.93 4.03 2.33
N HIS A 79 10.99 4.55 3.12
CA HIS A 79 9.73 5.07 2.62
C HIS A 79 9.98 6.21 1.61
N VAL A 80 9.41 6.10 0.42
CA VAL A 80 9.61 7.07 -0.68
C VAL A 80 8.32 7.62 -1.26
N VAL A 81 7.17 7.15 -0.78
CA VAL A 81 5.85 7.61 -1.23
C VAL A 81 5.21 8.44 -0.13
N HIS A 82 4.85 9.67 -0.44
CA HIS A 82 4.10 10.56 0.44
C HIS A 82 2.87 11.07 -0.32
N LEU A 83 1.70 10.98 0.30
CA LEU A 83 0.45 11.45 -0.25
C LEU A 83 -0.35 12.16 0.82
N SER A 84 -0.41 13.50 0.72
CA SER A 84 -1.22 14.36 1.56
C SER A 84 -2.51 14.74 0.84
N LEU A 85 -3.57 14.87 1.60
CA LEU A 85 -4.90 15.22 1.12
C LEU A 85 -5.35 16.54 1.76
N PRO A 86 -5.82 17.53 0.97
CA PRO A 86 -6.17 18.84 1.49
C PRO A 86 -7.44 18.81 2.35
N VAL A 87 -7.41 19.55 3.45
CA VAL A 87 -8.60 19.84 4.28
C VAL A 87 -9.36 20.99 3.66
N ILE A 88 -10.63 20.78 3.35
CA ILE A 88 -11.49 21.80 2.74
C ILE A 88 -12.44 22.46 3.74
N GLN A 89 -12.68 21.81 4.89
CA GLN A 89 -13.52 22.37 5.96
C GLN A 89 -13.15 21.70 7.29
N ILE A 90 -13.23 22.48 8.38
CA ILE A 90 -13.23 21.93 9.75
C ILE A 90 -14.52 22.40 10.43
N ARG A 91 -15.20 21.49 11.11
CA ARG A 91 -16.48 21.73 11.75
C ARG A 91 -16.52 21.12 13.15
N ASN A 92 -17.09 21.86 14.10
CA ASN A 92 -17.45 21.33 15.41
C ASN A 92 -18.76 20.55 15.31
N VAL A 93 -18.80 19.37 15.93
CA VAL A 93 -19.94 18.45 15.98
C VAL A 93 -20.22 18.15 17.46
N GLN A 94 -21.49 18.29 17.89
CA GLN A 94 -21.86 18.07 19.28
C GLN A 94 -22.18 16.59 19.55
N ALA A 95 -22.16 16.20 20.82
CA ALA A 95 -22.55 14.85 21.22
C ALA A 95 -23.93 14.47 20.65
N GLY A 96 -24.03 13.30 20.05
CA GLY A 96 -25.24 12.78 19.41
C GLY A 96 -25.43 13.21 17.94
N GLU A 97 -24.69 14.20 17.44
CA GLU A 97 -24.70 14.51 16.00
C GLU A 97 -23.95 13.46 15.19
N THR A 98 -24.32 13.32 13.93
CA THR A 98 -23.80 12.26 13.05
C THR A 98 -22.99 12.82 11.89
N VAL A 99 -22.07 12.01 11.36
CA VAL A 99 -21.23 12.34 10.20
C VAL A 99 -21.36 11.28 9.11
N GLY A 100 -21.44 11.73 7.87
CA GLY A 100 -21.42 10.91 6.68
C GLY A 100 -22.74 10.21 6.34
N TYR A 101 -22.75 9.53 5.21
CA TYR A 101 -23.91 8.80 4.71
C TYR A 101 -24.37 7.68 5.65
N GLY A 102 -25.68 7.59 5.82
CA GLY A 102 -26.31 6.55 6.66
C GLY A 102 -26.07 6.74 8.14
N ASN A 103 -25.64 7.96 8.56
CA ASN A 103 -25.38 8.30 9.97
C ASN A 103 -24.49 7.26 10.67
N SER A 104 -23.48 6.75 9.94
CA SER A 104 -22.69 5.60 10.39
C SER A 104 -21.66 5.92 11.46
N TRP A 105 -21.44 7.19 11.74
CA TRP A 105 -20.62 7.69 12.84
C TRP A 105 -21.40 8.70 13.67
N THR A 106 -21.31 8.58 14.98
CA THR A 106 -22.01 9.48 15.93
C THR A 106 -21.00 10.02 16.93
N ALA A 107 -20.98 11.33 17.11
CA ALA A 107 -20.12 11.99 18.07
C ALA A 107 -20.49 11.58 19.51
N GLN A 108 -19.53 11.07 20.27
CA GLN A 108 -19.70 10.70 21.67
C GLN A 108 -19.54 11.90 22.63
N GLY A 109 -18.94 12.96 22.14
CA GLY A 109 -18.73 14.25 22.82
C GLY A 109 -18.58 15.37 21.81
N SER A 110 -18.22 16.56 22.27
CA SER A 110 -17.83 17.65 21.37
C SER A 110 -16.63 17.21 20.56
N SER A 111 -16.77 17.17 19.25
CA SER A 111 -15.77 16.64 18.30
C SER A 111 -15.45 17.67 17.21
N ARG A 112 -14.23 17.64 16.70
CA ARG A 112 -13.79 18.43 15.53
C ARG A 112 -13.60 17.50 14.35
N ILE A 113 -14.34 17.74 13.28
CA ILE A 113 -14.31 16.91 12.07
C ILE A 113 -13.73 17.73 10.92
N ALA A 114 -12.62 17.25 10.37
CA ALA A 114 -12.08 17.75 9.11
C ALA A 114 -12.77 17.04 7.93
N THR A 115 -13.20 17.80 6.94
CA THR A 115 -13.61 17.29 5.64
C THR A 115 -12.41 17.35 4.71
N VAL A 116 -12.01 16.20 4.17
CA VAL A 116 -10.83 16.03 3.33
C VAL A 116 -11.27 15.73 1.91
N ALA A 117 -10.62 16.39 0.93
CA ALA A 117 -10.97 16.28 -0.49
C ALA A 117 -10.35 15.01 -1.11
N ALA A 118 -10.90 13.85 -0.79
CA ALA A 118 -10.65 12.59 -1.45
C ALA A 118 -11.75 11.58 -1.11
N GLY A 119 -12.09 10.72 -2.05
CA GLY A 119 -13.10 9.70 -1.86
C GLY A 119 -12.87 8.47 -2.74
N TYR A 120 -13.92 7.62 -2.89
CA TYR A 120 -13.77 6.41 -3.69
C TYR A 120 -13.61 6.72 -5.20
N GLY A 121 -14.01 7.91 -5.66
CA GLY A 121 -13.74 8.36 -7.03
C GLY A 121 -12.26 8.59 -7.31
N ASP A 122 -11.45 8.85 -6.27
CA ASP A 122 -10.01 9.02 -6.33
C ASP A 122 -9.24 7.73 -6.05
N GLY A 123 -9.95 6.64 -5.74
CA GLY A 123 -9.36 5.33 -5.46
C GLY A 123 -9.37 4.92 -3.99
N LEU A 124 -9.93 5.71 -3.06
CA LEU A 124 -10.07 5.30 -1.67
C LEU A 124 -11.09 4.18 -1.54
N ILE A 125 -10.70 3.10 -0.89
CA ILE A 125 -11.55 1.92 -0.74
C ILE A 125 -12.64 2.21 0.28
N ARG A 126 -13.92 2.01 -0.07
CA ARG A 126 -15.06 2.27 0.84
C ARG A 126 -15.02 1.48 2.15
N THR A 127 -14.34 0.35 2.16
CA THR A 127 -14.21 -0.50 3.35
C THR A 127 -13.42 0.15 4.47
N ILE A 128 -12.63 1.19 4.20
CA ILE A 128 -11.92 1.95 5.26
C ILE A 128 -12.84 2.90 6.05
N SER A 129 -14.12 3.01 5.69
CA SER A 129 -15.12 3.80 6.41
C SER A 129 -15.14 3.45 7.91
N ASN A 130 -15.05 4.44 8.79
CA ASN A 130 -14.99 4.30 10.26
C ASN A 130 -13.79 3.51 10.84
N HIS A 131 -12.85 3.05 10.00
CA HIS A 131 -11.71 2.24 10.45
C HIS A 131 -10.36 2.77 9.95
N GLY A 132 -10.35 3.39 8.76
CA GLY A 132 -9.15 3.96 8.18
C GLY A 132 -8.60 5.12 9.00
N LYS A 133 -7.33 5.40 8.79
CA LYS A 133 -6.60 6.48 9.45
C LYS A 133 -5.94 7.37 8.40
N LEU A 134 -5.92 8.66 8.69
CA LEU A 134 -5.01 9.61 8.09
C LEU A 134 -4.09 10.13 9.20
N TRP A 135 -3.03 10.83 8.84
CA TRP A 135 -2.03 11.24 9.81
C TRP A 135 -1.78 12.76 9.72
N VAL A 136 -1.55 13.36 10.86
CA VAL A 136 -0.95 14.70 10.98
C VAL A 136 0.35 14.50 11.73
N ASP A 137 1.48 14.65 11.03
CA ASP A 137 2.78 14.26 11.55
C ASP A 137 2.76 12.79 12.04
N LYS A 138 2.96 12.61 13.36
CA LYS A 138 2.97 11.28 14.02
C LYS A 138 1.62 10.87 14.61
N THR A 139 0.60 11.71 14.45
CA THR A 139 -0.67 11.55 15.14
C THR A 139 -1.74 10.96 14.20
N PRO A 140 -2.26 9.77 14.47
CA PRO A 140 -3.31 9.16 13.65
C PRO A 140 -4.67 9.81 13.92
N CYS A 141 -5.40 10.09 12.84
CA CYS A 141 -6.75 10.65 12.85
C CYS A 141 -7.70 9.66 12.16
N LEU A 142 -8.75 9.22 12.86
CA LEU A 142 -9.68 8.21 12.35
C LEU A 142 -10.67 8.80 11.34
N ILE A 143 -11.01 8.04 10.33
CA ILE A 143 -12.11 8.37 9.43
C ILE A 143 -13.43 8.29 10.21
N ALA A 144 -14.17 9.39 10.20
CA ALA A 144 -15.49 9.54 10.81
C ALA A 144 -16.58 9.49 9.73
N GLY A 145 -17.35 8.41 9.71
CA GLY A 145 -18.41 8.21 8.72
C GLY A 145 -17.97 7.39 7.50
N ARG A 146 -18.85 7.30 6.52
CA ARG A 146 -18.59 6.57 5.28
C ARG A 146 -17.74 7.38 4.32
N VAL A 147 -16.83 6.70 3.64
CA VAL A 147 -16.13 7.25 2.47
C VAL A 147 -17.17 7.59 1.39
N SER A 148 -17.24 8.86 0.98
CA SER A 148 -18.10 9.33 -0.12
C SER A 148 -17.34 9.28 -1.46
N MET A 149 -17.93 9.80 -2.51
CA MET A 149 -17.33 9.76 -3.84
C MET A 149 -16.06 10.60 -3.91
N ASP A 150 -16.05 11.76 -3.30
CA ASP A 150 -15.04 12.82 -3.44
C ASP A 150 -14.60 13.44 -2.11
N MET A 151 -15.14 12.97 -0.98
CA MET A 151 -14.84 13.52 0.35
C MET A 151 -14.89 12.44 1.43
N ILE A 152 -14.09 12.65 2.49
CA ILE A 152 -14.15 11.88 3.74
C ILE A 152 -14.17 12.83 4.94
N GLY A 153 -14.89 12.43 6.01
CA GLY A 153 -14.79 13.05 7.33
C GLY A 153 -13.66 12.40 8.12
N VAL A 154 -12.89 13.19 8.86
CA VAL A 154 -11.79 12.69 9.71
C VAL A 154 -11.91 13.36 11.09
N ASP A 155 -11.87 12.56 12.15
CA ASP A 155 -11.89 13.05 13.52
C ASP A 155 -10.51 13.57 13.92
N ILE A 156 -10.44 14.89 14.12
CA ILE A 156 -9.24 15.62 14.54
C ILE A 156 -9.39 16.22 15.94
N THR A 157 -10.33 15.72 16.74
CA THR A 157 -10.69 16.28 18.06
C THR A 157 -9.48 16.41 18.98
N HIS A 158 -8.58 15.45 18.92
CA HIS A 158 -7.39 15.34 19.78
C HIS A 158 -6.20 16.21 19.34
N LEU A 159 -6.26 16.83 18.16
CA LEU A 159 -5.22 17.75 17.71
C LEU A 159 -5.35 19.10 18.41
N ASP A 160 -4.24 19.78 18.64
CA ASP A 160 -4.17 21.11 19.25
C ASP A 160 -4.30 22.26 18.23
N HIS A 161 -4.28 21.95 16.94
CA HIS A 161 -4.37 22.91 15.83
C HIS A 161 -5.26 22.38 14.69
N ASP A 162 -5.56 23.25 13.74
CA ASP A 162 -6.30 22.93 12.52
C ASP A 162 -5.32 22.61 11.39
N PRO A 163 -5.23 21.32 10.95
CA PRO A 163 -4.34 20.95 9.86
C PRO A 163 -4.85 21.48 8.50
N GLN A 164 -3.94 21.84 7.61
CA GLN A 164 -4.25 22.20 6.22
C GLN A 164 -4.39 20.97 5.33
N GLU A 165 -3.70 19.88 5.69
CA GLU A 165 -3.70 18.61 4.99
C GLU A 165 -3.55 17.45 5.97
N LEU A 166 -3.93 16.25 5.55
CA LEU A 166 -3.69 15.01 6.27
C LEU A 166 -3.06 13.98 5.33
N ASP A 167 -2.10 13.24 5.85
CA ASP A 167 -1.38 12.21 5.09
C ASP A 167 -2.18 10.91 5.07
N ILE A 168 -2.35 10.34 3.89
CA ILE A 168 -2.84 8.97 3.73
C ILE A 168 -1.70 7.98 3.49
N LEU A 169 -0.57 8.44 2.92
CA LEU A 169 0.69 7.71 2.86
C LEU A 169 1.80 8.57 3.43
N SER A 170 2.54 8.03 4.38
CA SER A 170 3.60 8.71 5.10
C SER A 170 4.57 7.69 5.71
N PRO A 171 5.67 8.11 6.37
CA PRO A 171 6.52 7.18 7.12
C PRO A 171 5.81 6.40 8.22
N TYR A 172 4.59 6.82 8.62
CA TYR A 172 3.79 6.18 9.66
C TYR A 172 2.67 5.29 9.10
N GLN A 173 2.41 5.38 7.81
CA GLN A 173 1.46 4.56 7.05
C GLN A 173 2.01 4.37 5.64
N THR A 174 2.72 3.28 5.45
CA THR A 174 3.38 2.92 4.20
C THR A 174 2.39 2.39 3.15
N ILE A 175 2.91 1.95 2.01
CA ILE A 175 2.11 1.41 0.90
C ILE A 175 1.66 -0.05 1.11
N ASP A 176 1.97 -0.64 2.27
CA ASP A 176 1.61 -2.03 2.62
C ASP A 176 0.19 -2.17 3.14
#